data_8485733596c44f36b46269042f0e5c89
#
_entry.id   8485733596c44f36b46269042f0e5c89
#
_cell.length_a   1.000
_cell.length_b   1.000
_cell.length_c   1.000
_cell.angle_alpha   90.00
_cell.angle_beta   90.00
_cell.angle_gamma   90.00
#
_symmetry.space_group_name_H-M   'P 1'
#
loop_
_entity.id
_entity.type
_entity.pdbx_description
1 polymer ?
#
loop_
_entity_poly.entity_id
_entity_poly.type
_entity_poly.pdbx_seq_one_letter_code
_entity_poly.pdbx_strand_id
1 'polypeptide(L)'
;MPLIGTRAGASARGFSHMSSTILPGFNNNSVLAVAHDGSPYIAAYKFNDVTGYGTKYSNPASLPAGNGNSIRFFPDGATVALGQSATRGFDAYPWNSSTGFGTRYTSPGSITDYIYNIAINPAGTVIAGASLSSPGVYAYPWSSGFGTKYANPSTLPVTAGGVGYGVDFNPAGTVLMVVTSTSPYIYAYAWSSGFGSKYADPATVPTYGSDGKVKFHPSGNSFLLSAINGSVYAWSSGFGSKYTNPGTFPTSTSGGTWNSAGTIVTFAGNNNLHAYAWDNSTGFGTKYTSPASFPFITTKQVAWNPTGTAISVGATTSPYVYTYAWYNGFQSRYSDPATPPGGTANEVAFI
;
A
#
# COMPACT_ATOMS: atom_id res chain seq x y z
N MET A 1 42.33 -36.48 56.76
CA MET A 1 42.67 -36.20 55.34
C MET A 1 41.65 -35.21 54.87
N PRO A 2 42.03 -33.97 54.57
CA PRO A 2 41.12 -33.00 53.98
C PRO A 2 41.34 -32.97 52.50
N LEU A 3 40.21 -33.00 51.74
CA LEU A 3 40.18 -32.78 50.28
C LEU A 3 40.22 -31.28 49.98
N ILE A 4 41.17 -30.91 49.21
CA ILE A 4 41.35 -29.57 48.68
C ILE A 4 40.35 -29.38 47.49
N GLY A 5 39.41 -28.47 47.67
CA GLY A 5 38.51 -28.06 46.58
C GLY A 5 39.17 -26.96 45.76
N THR A 6 39.49 -27.24 44.49
CA THR A 6 39.94 -26.26 43.54
C THR A 6 38.76 -25.43 43.04
N ARG A 7 38.86 -24.09 43.21
CA ARG A 7 37.96 -23.11 42.60
C ARG A 7 38.20 -23.11 41.07
N ALA A 8 37.18 -23.46 40.32
CA ALA A 8 37.14 -23.20 38.89
C ALA A 8 36.84 -21.72 38.63
N GLY A 9 37.77 -21.04 37.97
CA GLY A 9 37.58 -19.66 37.54
C GLY A 9 36.45 -19.54 36.51
N ALA A 10 35.55 -18.57 36.70
CA ALA A 10 34.57 -18.20 35.72
C ALA A 10 35.29 -17.53 34.55
N SER A 11 35.43 -18.23 33.42
CA SER A 11 35.81 -17.62 32.19
C SER A 11 34.62 -16.83 31.61
N ALA A 12 34.82 -15.54 31.38
CA ALA A 12 33.88 -14.71 30.63
C ALA A 12 33.70 -15.35 29.24
N ARG A 13 32.56 -15.97 29.01
CA ARG A 13 32.16 -16.39 27.66
C ARG A 13 31.84 -15.14 26.89
N GLY A 14 32.69 -14.82 25.90
CA GLY A 14 32.44 -13.84 24.92
C GLY A 14 31.09 -14.13 24.24
N PHE A 15 30.36 -13.08 23.93
CA PHE A 15 29.19 -13.13 23.05
C PHE A 15 29.66 -13.67 21.70
N SER A 16 29.61 -14.98 21.53
CA SER A 16 29.73 -15.57 20.21
C SER A 16 28.48 -15.23 19.41
N HIS A 17 28.70 -14.69 18.22
CA HIS A 17 27.77 -14.55 17.13
C HIS A 17 26.49 -15.41 17.33
N MET A 18 25.33 -14.75 17.51
CA MET A 18 24.09 -15.40 17.19
C MET A 18 24.16 -15.81 15.73
N SER A 19 24.35 -17.10 15.50
CA SER A 19 24.06 -17.70 14.22
C SER A 19 22.64 -17.26 13.86
N SER A 20 22.47 -16.55 12.74
CA SER A 20 21.18 -16.18 12.22
C SER A 20 20.44 -17.46 11.85
N THR A 21 19.68 -18.01 12.78
CA THR A 21 18.67 -18.98 12.45
C THR A 21 17.69 -18.26 11.54
N ILE A 22 17.78 -18.52 10.24
CA ILE A 22 16.80 -18.07 9.25
C ILE A 22 15.46 -18.64 9.71
N LEU A 23 14.59 -17.78 10.22
CA LEU A 23 13.26 -18.17 10.63
C LEU A 23 12.49 -18.64 9.38
N PRO A 24 11.68 -19.73 9.47
CA PRO A 24 10.87 -20.16 8.35
C PRO A 24 9.96 -19.01 7.86
N GLY A 25 9.99 -18.71 6.57
CA GLY A 25 9.18 -17.65 5.96
C GLY A 25 9.97 -16.43 5.50
N PHE A 26 11.26 -16.30 5.82
CA PHE A 26 12.10 -15.24 5.26
C PHE A 26 12.52 -15.61 3.83
N ASN A 27 12.01 -14.86 2.86
CA ASN A 27 12.40 -14.99 1.44
C ASN A 27 13.33 -13.84 1.08
N ASN A 28 14.44 -14.21 0.46
CA ASN A 28 15.60 -13.31 0.30
C ASN A 28 15.48 -12.28 -0.82
N ASN A 29 14.42 -12.27 -1.62
CA ASN A 29 14.38 -11.44 -2.82
C ASN A 29 12.99 -10.89 -3.11
N SER A 30 12.64 -9.81 -2.44
CA SER A 30 11.52 -8.95 -2.83
C SER A 30 12.03 -7.64 -3.44
N VAL A 31 11.14 -6.86 -3.98
CA VAL A 31 11.41 -5.52 -4.49
C VAL A 31 10.44 -4.56 -3.82
N LEU A 32 10.98 -3.46 -3.29
CA LEU A 32 10.18 -2.33 -2.84
C LEU A 32 10.22 -1.24 -3.90
N ALA A 33 9.06 -0.89 -4.46
CA ALA A 33 8.88 0.27 -5.33
C ALA A 33 8.23 1.42 -4.56
N VAL A 34 8.57 2.66 -4.94
CA VAL A 34 8.16 3.90 -4.26
C VAL A 34 7.73 4.93 -5.29
N ALA A 35 6.52 5.48 -5.13
CA ALA A 35 6.06 6.69 -5.80
C ALA A 35 6.38 7.89 -4.91
N HIS A 36 7.02 8.94 -5.44
CA HIS A 36 7.47 10.08 -4.64
C HIS A 36 7.44 11.43 -5.40
N ASP A 37 7.50 12.54 -4.65
CA ASP A 37 7.31 13.90 -5.19
C ASP A 37 8.52 14.45 -5.94
N GLY A 38 9.73 14.05 -5.58
CA GLY A 38 10.95 14.56 -6.22
C GLY A 38 11.31 13.76 -7.46
N SER A 39 11.96 14.39 -8.46
CA SER A 39 12.52 13.64 -9.58
C SER A 39 13.49 12.57 -9.07
N PRO A 40 13.43 11.34 -9.58
CA PRO A 40 12.75 10.85 -10.79
C PRO A 40 11.27 10.42 -10.60
N TYR A 41 10.62 10.75 -9.48
CA TYR A 41 9.21 10.48 -9.15
C TYR A 41 8.87 9.01 -8.89
N ILE A 42 9.77 8.11 -9.20
CA ILE A 42 9.68 6.67 -8.99
C ILE A 42 11.05 6.11 -8.60
N ALA A 43 11.07 5.21 -7.64
CA ALA A 43 12.27 4.47 -7.26
C ALA A 43 11.92 3.00 -7.00
N ALA A 44 12.88 2.11 -7.16
CA ALA A 44 12.74 0.72 -6.78
C ALA A 44 14.05 0.21 -6.17
N TYR A 45 13.93 -0.69 -5.19
CA TYR A 45 15.04 -1.23 -4.42
C TYR A 45 14.93 -2.75 -4.36
N LYS A 46 16.06 -3.44 -4.49
CA LYS A 46 16.15 -4.81 -4.02
C LYS A 46 15.90 -4.80 -2.52
N PHE A 47 15.16 -5.74 -2.03
CA PHE A 47 14.88 -5.85 -0.61
C PHE A 47 15.08 -7.30 -0.13
N ASN A 48 15.72 -7.46 0.99
CA ASN A 48 15.96 -8.74 1.62
C ASN A 48 15.42 -8.71 3.06
N ASP A 49 14.62 -9.69 3.42
CA ASP A 49 13.96 -9.75 4.73
C ASP A 49 14.91 -9.85 5.93
N VAL A 50 16.19 -10.19 5.69
CA VAL A 50 17.21 -10.28 6.73
C VAL A 50 18.05 -9.01 6.80
N THR A 51 18.49 -8.49 5.63
CA THR A 51 19.45 -7.38 5.57
C THR A 51 18.83 -6.03 5.22
N GLY A 52 17.56 -6.00 4.79
CA GLY A 52 16.86 -4.77 4.41
C GLY A 52 17.13 -4.35 2.95
N TYR A 53 17.31 -3.05 2.76
CA TYR A 53 17.50 -2.47 1.44
C TYR A 53 18.82 -2.89 0.80
N GLY A 54 18.71 -3.42 -0.41
CA GLY A 54 19.85 -3.65 -1.30
C GLY A 54 20.01 -2.50 -2.30
N THR A 55 20.57 -2.82 -3.47
CA THR A 55 20.83 -1.84 -4.53
C THR A 55 19.55 -1.22 -5.05
N LYS A 56 19.55 0.11 -5.21
CA LYS A 56 18.53 0.84 -5.98
C LYS A 56 18.67 0.47 -7.46
N TYR A 57 17.54 0.17 -8.11
CA TYR A 57 17.51 -0.02 -9.55
C TYR A 57 17.76 1.30 -10.27
N SER A 58 18.32 1.23 -11.49
CA SER A 58 18.42 2.39 -12.38
C SER A 58 17.05 3.00 -12.62
N ASN A 59 16.99 4.31 -12.70
CA ASN A 59 15.77 5.01 -13.06
C ASN A 59 15.30 4.61 -14.47
N PRO A 60 14.00 4.63 -14.77
CA PRO A 60 13.53 4.39 -16.13
C PRO A 60 14.10 5.45 -17.08
N ALA A 61 14.45 5.05 -18.30
CA ALA A 61 14.97 5.96 -19.32
C ALA A 61 14.00 7.10 -19.68
N SER A 62 12.69 6.82 -19.60
CA SER A 62 11.62 7.80 -19.75
C SER A 62 10.96 8.01 -18.40
N LEU A 63 11.29 9.09 -17.71
CA LEU A 63 10.75 9.40 -16.38
C LEU A 63 9.25 9.71 -16.44
N PRO A 64 8.52 9.50 -15.31
CA PRO A 64 7.21 10.09 -15.10
C PRO A 64 7.23 11.61 -15.32
N ALA A 65 6.08 12.19 -15.68
CA ALA A 65 6.00 13.62 -16.00
C ALA A 65 5.81 14.51 -14.77
N GLY A 66 5.45 13.96 -13.65
CA GLY A 66 5.18 14.68 -12.41
C GLY A 66 5.19 13.77 -11.19
N ASN A 67 4.84 14.32 -10.05
CA ASN A 67 4.90 13.63 -8.77
C ASN A 67 4.19 12.29 -8.82
N GLY A 68 4.89 11.25 -8.38
CA GLY A 68 4.32 9.92 -8.22
C GLY A 68 3.40 9.89 -7.00
N ASN A 69 2.12 9.64 -7.22
CA ASN A 69 1.10 9.60 -6.16
C ASN A 69 0.79 8.17 -5.70
N SER A 70 0.86 7.21 -6.61
CA SER A 70 0.50 5.83 -6.33
C SER A 70 1.33 4.88 -7.20
N ILE A 71 1.63 3.70 -6.67
CA ILE A 71 2.44 2.69 -7.37
C ILE A 71 1.90 1.30 -7.10
N ARG A 72 1.80 0.47 -8.13
CA ARG A 72 1.40 -0.94 -8.05
C ARG A 72 2.18 -1.79 -9.02
N PHE A 73 2.55 -2.98 -8.58
CA PHE A 73 2.91 -4.05 -9.50
C PHE A 73 1.65 -4.76 -10.00
N PHE A 74 1.68 -5.21 -11.24
CA PHE A 74 0.66 -6.12 -11.76
C PHE A 74 0.81 -7.51 -11.10
N PRO A 75 -0.27 -8.30 -11.03
CA PRO A 75 -0.25 -9.61 -10.36
C PRO A 75 0.76 -10.60 -10.96
N ASP A 76 1.10 -10.46 -12.24
CA ASP A 76 2.11 -11.27 -12.94
C ASP A 76 3.56 -10.88 -12.58
N GLY A 77 3.75 -9.77 -11.88
CA GLY A 77 5.05 -9.24 -11.53
C GLY A 77 5.86 -8.68 -12.71
N ALA A 78 5.31 -8.63 -13.90
CA ALA A 78 6.01 -8.23 -15.13
C ALA A 78 5.81 -6.75 -15.50
N THR A 79 4.97 -6.04 -14.76
CA THR A 79 4.68 -4.63 -14.99
C THR A 79 4.56 -3.89 -13.67
N VAL A 80 5.06 -2.65 -13.63
CA VAL A 80 4.80 -1.67 -12.57
C VAL A 80 4.10 -0.45 -13.16
N ALA A 81 3.04 0.00 -12.49
CA ALA A 81 2.27 1.18 -12.90
C ALA A 81 2.32 2.26 -11.83
N LEU A 82 2.21 3.52 -12.28
CA LEU A 82 2.25 4.73 -11.48
C LEU A 82 1.04 5.62 -11.79
N GLY A 83 0.36 6.12 -10.76
CA GLY A 83 -0.52 7.27 -10.83
C GLY A 83 0.28 8.53 -10.52
N GLN A 84 0.07 9.62 -11.25
CA GLN A 84 0.90 10.81 -11.13
C GLN A 84 0.12 12.13 -11.22
N SER A 85 0.71 13.20 -10.68
CA SER A 85 0.20 14.57 -10.74
C SER A 85 0.68 15.27 -12.02
N ALA A 86 0.29 14.73 -13.18
CA ALA A 86 0.59 15.33 -14.48
C ALA A 86 -0.49 14.95 -15.49
N THR A 87 -0.54 15.66 -16.59
CA THR A 87 -1.59 15.53 -17.64
C THR A 87 -1.69 14.16 -18.31
N ARG A 88 -0.74 13.25 -18.06
CA ARG A 88 -0.83 11.85 -18.52
C ARG A 88 -1.57 10.94 -17.53
N GLY A 89 -1.69 11.35 -16.29
CA GLY A 89 -2.35 10.61 -15.21
C GLY A 89 -1.68 9.28 -14.85
N PHE A 90 -1.45 8.41 -15.82
CA PHE A 90 -0.82 7.10 -15.64
C PHE A 90 0.49 6.97 -16.41
N ASP A 91 1.45 6.32 -15.80
CA ASP A 91 2.59 5.69 -16.49
C ASP A 91 2.66 4.20 -16.12
N ALA A 92 3.18 3.38 -17.02
CA ALA A 92 3.46 1.97 -16.74
C ALA A 92 4.75 1.56 -17.45
N TYR A 93 5.47 0.62 -16.85
CA TYR A 93 6.76 0.12 -17.32
C TYR A 93 6.78 -1.40 -17.25
N PRO A 94 7.32 -2.10 -18.27
CA PRO A 94 7.74 -3.48 -18.08
C PRO A 94 8.68 -3.55 -16.88
N TRP A 95 8.52 -4.58 -16.08
CA TRP A 95 9.36 -4.80 -14.89
C TRP A 95 10.07 -6.13 -14.97
N ASN A 96 11.34 -6.13 -14.60
CA ASN A 96 12.13 -7.35 -14.42
C ASN A 96 12.96 -7.21 -13.14
N SER A 97 12.86 -8.16 -12.23
CA SER A 97 13.56 -8.13 -10.94
C SER A 97 15.10 -8.16 -11.04
N SER A 98 15.66 -8.54 -12.19
CA SER A 98 17.11 -8.50 -12.42
C SER A 98 17.57 -7.17 -13.00
N THR A 99 16.82 -6.58 -13.94
CA THR A 99 17.22 -5.39 -14.71
C THR A 99 16.47 -4.10 -14.34
N GLY A 100 15.32 -4.20 -13.66
CA GLY A 100 14.49 -3.05 -13.27
C GLY A 100 13.48 -2.65 -14.34
N PHE A 101 13.33 -1.34 -14.51
CA PHE A 101 12.34 -0.74 -15.42
C PHE A 101 12.72 -0.92 -16.89
N GLY A 102 11.77 -1.38 -17.70
CA GLY A 102 11.87 -1.40 -19.16
C GLY A 102 11.42 -0.09 -19.80
N THR A 103 11.20 -0.13 -21.12
CA THR A 103 10.68 1.02 -21.88
C THR A 103 9.25 1.30 -21.50
N ARG A 104 8.96 2.55 -21.16
CA ARG A 104 7.62 2.99 -20.75
C ARG A 104 6.58 2.68 -21.82
N TYR A 105 5.46 2.11 -21.42
CA TYR A 105 4.29 1.94 -22.29
C TYR A 105 3.72 3.30 -22.71
N THR A 106 3.08 3.36 -23.86
CA THR A 106 2.33 4.57 -24.29
C THR A 106 1.24 4.87 -23.28
N SER A 107 1.25 6.07 -22.70
CA SER A 107 0.23 6.49 -21.74
C SER A 107 -1.12 6.70 -22.45
N PRO A 108 -2.25 6.50 -21.75
CA PRO A 108 -3.56 6.71 -22.36
C PRO A 108 -3.74 8.20 -22.68
N GLY A 109 -3.96 8.54 -23.96
CA GLY A 109 -4.03 9.93 -24.44
C GLY A 109 -5.29 10.72 -24.03
N SER A 110 -6.22 10.07 -23.32
CA SER A 110 -7.52 10.65 -22.95
C SER A 110 -7.60 11.23 -21.55
N ILE A 111 -6.46 11.27 -20.81
CA ILE A 111 -6.42 11.82 -19.45
C ILE A 111 -5.69 13.16 -19.49
N THR A 112 -6.37 14.20 -19.04
CA THR A 112 -5.81 15.52 -18.77
C THR A 112 -5.84 15.84 -17.28
N ASP A 113 -5.85 14.82 -16.41
CA ASP A 113 -6.13 14.92 -14.98
C ASP A 113 -5.07 14.20 -14.14
N TYR A 114 -4.97 14.55 -12.88
CA TYR A 114 -4.10 13.90 -11.91
C TYR A 114 -4.74 12.61 -11.42
N ILE A 115 -3.93 11.56 -11.26
CA ILE A 115 -4.34 10.30 -10.67
C ILE A 115 -3.70 10.17 -9.28
N TYR A 116 -4.57 10.17 -8.25
CA TYR A 116 -4.14 10.10 -6.86
C TYR A 116 -3.88 8.69 -6.36
N ASN A 117 -4.58 7.71 -6.92
CA ASN A 117 -4.42 6.31 -6.53
C ASN A 117 -4.79 5.40 -7.68
N ILE A 118 -4.10 4.27 -7.79
CA ILE A 118 -4.37 3.26 -8.81
C ILE A 118 -4.70 1.91 -8.19
N ALA A 119 -5.51 1.13 -8.89
CA ALA A 119 -5.77 -0.27 -8.61
C ALA A 119 -5.66 -1.09 -9.88
N ILE A 120 -5.19 -2.32 -9.74
CA ILE A 120 -5.14 -3.32 -10.80
C ILE A 120 -6.06 -4.45 -10.37
N ASN A 121 -6.92 -4.91 -11.28
CA ASN A 121 -7.80 -6.02 -10.95
C ASN A 121 -6.98 -7.31 -10.74
N PRO A 122 -7.48 -8.30 -9.99
CA PRO A 122 -6.74 -9.53 -9.68
C PRO A 122 -6.28 -10.32 -10.90
N ALA A 123 -6.98 -10.20 -12.03
CA ALA A 123 -6.59 -10.84 -13.29
C ALA A 123 -5.47 -10.10 -14.04
N GLY A 124 -5.06 -8.90 -13.60
CA GLY A 124 -4.07 -8.08 -14.30
C GLY A 124 -4.53 -7.53 -15.65
N THR A 125 -5.82 -7.53 -15.92
CA THR A 125 -6.40 -7.13 -17.22
C THR A 125 -7.05 -5.75 -17.23
N VAL A 126 -7.09 -5.08 -16.08
CA VAL A 126 -7.66 -3.74 -15.91
C VAL A 126 -6.80 -2.93 -14.96
N ILE A 127 -6.56 -1.68 -15.34
CA ILE A 127 -6.04 -0.66 -14.42
C ILE A 127 -7.09 0.44 -14.24
N ALA A 128 -7.36 0.82 -13.00
CA ALA A 128 -8.25 1.90 -12.63
C ALA A 128 -7.48 2.96 -11.84
N GLY A 129 -7.95 4.21 -11.89
CA GLY A 129 -7.35 5.31 -11.12
C GLY A 129 -8.39 6.29 -10.60
N ALA A 130 -8.26 6.70 -9.35
CA ALA A 130 -9.02 7.79 -8.75
C ALA A 130 -8.41 9.13 -9.19
N SER A 131 -9.24 10.07 -9.64
CA SER A 131 -8.80 11.29 -10.31
C SER A 131 -9.23 12.57 -9.58
N LEU A 132 -8.44 13.64 -9.78
CA LEU A 132 -8.67 14.96 -9.19
C LEU A 132 -10.04 15.54 -9.54
N SER A 133 -10.51 15.36 -10.76
CA SER A 133 -11.72 15.99 -11.28
C SER A 133 -12.75 14.96 -11.69
N SER A 134 -13.96 15.42 -12.04
CA SER A 134 -14.98 14.56 -12.65
C SER A 134 -14.44 13.86 -13.91
N PRO A 135 -14.68 12.54 -14.05
CA PRO A 135 -15.68 11.72 -13.37
C PRO A 135 -15.22 11.18 -12.01
N GLY A 136 -14.01 11.47 -11.51
CA GLY A 136 -13.47 10.97 -10.25
C GLY A 136 -12.83 9.58 -10.32
N VAL A 137 -13.04 8.87 -11.42
CA VAL A 137 -12.45 7.56 -11.69
C VAL A 137 -12.29 7.30 -13.17
N TYR A 138 -11.15 6.75 -13.56
CA TYR A 138 -10.87 6.24 -14.90
C TYR A 138 -10.54 4.76 -14.83
N ALA A 139 -10.89 4.00 -15.86
CA ALA A 139 -10.49 2.61 -15.98
C ALA A 139 -10.17 2.27 -17.44
N TYR A 140 -9.16 1.41 -17.62
CA TYR A 140 -8.66 0.99 -18.92
C TYR A 140 -8.45 -0.52 -18.92
N PRO A 141 -8.81 -1.24 -20.00
CA PRO A 141 -8.33 -2.60 -20.19
C PRO A 141 -6.82 -2.59 -20.36
N TRP A 142 -6.19 -3.64 -19.90
CA TRP A 142 -4.75 -3.84 -19.99
C TRP A 142 -4.43 -5.16 -20.69
N SER A 143 -3.59 -5.08 -21.73
CA SER A 143 -2.98 -6.25 -22.38
C SER A 143 -1.65 -5.83 -23.01
N SER A 144 -0.57 -5.76 -22.21
CA SER A 144 0.73 -5.21 -22.61
C SER A 144 0.68 -3.75 -23.06
N GLY A 145 -0.21 -2.96 -22.42
CA GLY A 145 -0.44 -1.54 -22.67
C GLY A 145 -1.88 -1.15 -22.36
N PHE A 146 -2.13 0.16 -22.34
CA PHE A 146 -3.47 0.71 -22.11
C PHE A 146 -4.34 0.53 -23.36
N GLY A 147 -5.52 -0.06 -23.20
CA GLY A 147 -6.54 -0.12 -24.25
C GLY A 147 -7.45 1.11 -24.24
N THR A 148 -8.59 1.00 -24.92
CA THR A 148 -9.60 2.08 -24.96
C THR A 148 -10.25 2.25 -23.59
N LYS A 149 -10.35 3.48 -23.10
CA LYS A 149 -10.99 3.81 -21.83
C LYS A 149 -12.40 3.22 -21.75
N TYR A 150 -12.74 2.59 -20.62
CA TYR A 150 -14.12 2.21 -20.35
C TYR A 150 -15.03 3.43 -20.24
N ALA A 151 -16.30 3.29 -20.58
CA ALA A 151 -17.31 4.31 -20.34
C ALA A 151 -17.35 4.66 -18.84
N ASN A 152 -17.60 5.92 -18.53
CA ASN A 152 -17.77 6.35 -17.14
C ASN A 152 -18.97 5.65 -16.50
N PRO A 153 -18.98 5.46 -15.18
CA PRO A 153 -20.17 4.94 -14.50
C PRO A 153 -21.37 5.88 -14.68
N SER A 154 -22.57 5.32 -14.78
CA SER A 154 -23.80 6.10 -14.97
C SER A 154 -24.07 7.06 -13.79
N THR A 155 -23.69 6.66 -12.58
CA THR A 155 -23.66 7.52 -11.39
C THR A 155 -22.21 7.86 -11.11
N LEU A 156 -21.81 9.10 -11.37
CA LEU A 156 -20.42 9.53 -11.17
C LEU A 156 -20.08 9.59 -9.68
N PRO A 157 -18.89 9.09 -9.25
CA PRO A 157 -18.44 9.24 -7.88
C PRO A 157 -18.03 10.68 -7.56
N VAL A 158 -17.65 11.43 -8.58
CA VAL A 158 -17.29 12.85 -8.45
C VAL A 158 -18.02 13.66 -9.50
N THR A 159 -18.71 14.68 -9.02
CA THR A 159 -19.30 15.75 -9.82
C THR A 159 -18.44 17.01 -9.73
N ALA A 160 -18.91 18.14 -10.23
CA ALA A 160 -18.13 19.38 -10.26
C ALA A 160 -17.63 19.76 -8.84
N GLY A 161 -16.32 20.01 -8.73
CA GLY A 161 -15.65 20.43 -7.49
C GLY A 161 -15.26 19.32 -6.50
N GLY A 162 -15.57 18.06 -6.80
CA GLY A 162 -15.14 16.94 -5.98
C GLY A 162 -13.84 16.28 -6.47
N VAL A 163 -13.25 15.43 -5.65
CA VAL A 163 -11.99 14.72 -5.89
C VAL A 163 -12.15 13.23 -5.59
N GLY A 164 -11.64 12.37 -6.47
CA GLY A 164 -11.42 10.95 -6.20
C GLY A 164 -10.03 10.72 -5.60
N TYR A 165 -9.98 10.10 -4.43
CA TYR A 165 -8.73 9.90 -3.69
C TYR A 165 -8.21 8.47 -3.72
N GLY A 166 -9.09 7.49 -3.64
CA GLY A 166 -8.73 6.08 -3.50
C GLY A 166 -9.56 5.19 -4.41
N VAL A 167 -8.96 4.10 -4.84
CA VAL A 167 -9.62 3.09 -5.66
C VAL A 167 -9.05 1.71 -5.34
N ASP A 168 -9.93 0.70 -5.27
CA ASP A 168 -9.48 -0.69 -5.15
C ASP A 168 -10.50 -1.67 -5.74
N PHE A 169 -10.01 -2.78 -6.30
CA PHE A 169 -10.84 -3.90 -6.70
C PHE A 169 -10.98 -4.90 -5.54
N ASN A 170 -12.14 -5.54 -5.45
CA ASN A 170 -12.24 -6.69 -4.56
C ASN A 170 -11.41 -7.88 -5.11
N PRO A 171 -11.03 -8.86 -4.27
CA PRO A 171 -10.22 -10.00 -4.69
C PRO A 171 -10.85 -10.87 -5.79
N ALA A 172 -12.17 -10.84 -5.95
CA ALA A 172 -12.86 -11.53 -7.04
C ALA A 172 -12.83 -10.74 -8.38
N GLY A 173 -12.40 -9.46 -8.36
CA GLY A 173 -12.40 -8.59 -9.54
C GLY A 173 -13.80 -8.17 -10.00
N THR A 174 -14.82 -8.35 -9.19
CA THR A 174 -16.24 -8.12 -9.53
C THR A 174 -16.81 -6.83 -8.97
N VAL A 175 -16.03 -6.10 -8.18
CA VAL A 175 -16.40 -4.81 -7.57
C VAL A 175 -15.22 -3.86 -7.67
N LEU A 176 -15.50 -2.61 -8.05
CA LEU A 176 -14.56 -1.49 -7.95
C LEU A 176 -15.11 -0.48 -6.94
N MET A 177 -14.33 -0.18 -5.90
CA MET A 177 -14.62 0.90 -4.95
C MET A 177 -13.83 2.16 -5.28
N VAL A 178 -14.46 3.33 -5.02
CA VAL A 178 -13.87 4.66 -5.19
C VAL A 178 -14.13 5.49 -3.96
N VAL A 179 -13.09 6.07 -3.37
CA VAL A 179 -13.18 7.02 -2.26
C VAL A 179 -13.10 8.43 -2.80
N THR A 180 -13.97 9.33 -2.30
CA THR A 180 -14.12 10.69 -2.83
C THR A 180 -14.20 11.73 -1.72
N SER A 181 -14.07 13.02 -2.12
CA SER A 181 -14.29 14.16 -1.23
C SER A 181 -15.76 14.51 -1.01
N THR A 182 -16.67 13.93 -1.79
CA THR A 182 -18.11 14.24 -1.75
C THR A 182 -18.91 13.11 -1.15
N SER A 183 -19.91 13.44 -0.33
CA SER A 183 -20.80 12.44 0.26
C SER A 183 -21.46 11.55 -0.82
N PRO A 184 -21.54 10.24 -0.59
CA PRO A 184 -21.33 9.49 0.64
C PRO A 184 -19.84 9.10 0.90
N TYR A 185 -18.88 9.75 0.27
CA TYR A 185 -17.43 9.59 0.42
C TYR A 185 -16.87 8.26 -0.07
N ILE A 186 -17.70 7.26 -0.32
CA ILE A 186 -17.34 5.98 -0.90
C ILE A 186 -18.44 5.52 -1.85
N TYR A 187 -18.01 5.04 -3.01
CA TYR A 187 -18.86 4.46 -4.04
C TYR A 187 -18.36 3.06 -4.37
N ALA A 188 -19.27 2.14 -4.59
CA ALA A 188 -18.95 0.80 -5.07
C ALA A 188 -19.76 0.52 -6.34
N TYR A 189 -19.12 -0.07 -7.34
CA TYR A 189 -19.71 -0.42 -8.61
C TYR A 189 -19.53 -1.91 -8.87
N ALA A 190 -20.55 -2.58 -9.34
CA ALA A 190 -20.38 -3.89 -9.92
C ALA A 190 -19.42 -3.78 -11.11
N TRP A 191 -18.55 -4.76 -11.24
CA TRP A 191 -17.55 -4.78 -12.32
C TRP A 191 -17.59 -6.12 -13.05
N SER A 192 -17.62 -6.04 -14.39
CA SER A 192 -17.48 -7.22 -15.25
C SER A 192 -16.60 -6.88 -16.48
N SER A 193 -17.13 -6.20 -17.45
CA SER A 193 -16.43 -5.66 -18.64
C SER A 193 -16.50 -4.14 -18.67
N GLY A 194 -16.49 -3.49 -17.48
CA GLY A 194 -16.66 -2.07 -17.27
C GLY A 194 -17.50 -1.79 -16.03
N PHE A 195 -17.82 -0.52 -15.81
CA PHE A 195 -18.67 -0.12 -14.68
C PHE A 195 -20.11 -0.59 -14.88
N GLY A 196 -20.60 -1.40 -13.94
CA GLY A 196 -21.99 -1.79 -13.83
C GLY A 196 -22.79 -0.86 -12.89
N SER A 197 -23.86 -1.38 -12.28
CA SER A 197 -24.67 -0.64 -11.33
C SER A 197 -23.89 -0.25 -10.08
N LYS A 198 -24.18 0.95 -9.56
CA LYS A 198 -23.71 1.39 -8.24
C LYS A 198 -24.45 0.61 -7.16
N TYR A 199 -23.73 0.14 -6.17
CA TYR A 199 -24.32 -0.41 -4.94
C TYR A 199 -24.97 0.70 -4.11
N ALA A 200 -25.96 0.33 -3.27
CA ALA A 200 -26.54 1.24 -2.29
C ALA A 200 -25.45 1.79 -1.36
N ASP A 201 -25.63 3.02 -0.90
CA ASP A 201 -24.66 3.66 0.00
C ASP A 201 -24.60 2.96 1.38
N PRO A 202 -23.47 3.03 2.09
CA PRO A 202 -23.40 2.43 3.42
C PRO A 202 -24.35 3.13 4.41
N ALA A 203 -25.05 2.34 5.25
CA ALA A 203 -25.93 2.88 6.27
C ALA A 203 -25.18 3.78 7.27
N THR A 204 -23.92 3.47 7.55
CA THR A 204 -23.00 4.33 8.31
C THR A 204 -22.01 4.94 7.35
N VAL A 205 -22.24 6.19 6.96
CA VAL A 205 -21.38 6.92 6.02
C VAL A 205 -20.00 7.16 6.67
N PRO A 206 -18.89 6.90 5.95
CA PRO A 206 -17.56 7.20 6.46
C PRO A 206 -17.39 8.68 6.80
N THR A 207 -16.53 8.98 7.76
CA THR A 207 -16.11 10.36 8.00
C THR A 207 -15.17 10.81 6.88
N TYR A 208 -15.44 11.98 6.31
CA TYR A 208 -14.61 12.58 5.27
C TYR A 208 -13.18 12.85 5.74
N GLY A 209 -12.23 12.64 4.86
CA GLY A 209 -10.83 13.03 5.01
C GLY A 209 -10.15 13.13 3.65
N SER A 210 -9.33 14.15 3.46
CA SER A 210 -8.43 14.23 2.31
C SER A 210 -7.48 13.03 2.30
N ASP A 211 -7.08 12.58 1.12
CA ASP A 211 -6.15 11.45 0.90
C ASP A 211 -6.68 10.06 1.31
N GLY A 212 -8.00 9.91 1.52
CA GLY A 212 -8.60 8.62 1.86
C GLY A 212 -8.30 7.53 0.82
N LYS A 213 -7.85 6.37 1.29
CA LYS A 213 -7.63 5.19 0.44
C LYS A 213 -8.53 4.06 0.89
N VAL A 214 -8.84 3.17 -0.03
CA VAL A 214 -9.60 1.94 0.25
C VAL A 214 -8.74 0.73 -0.03
N LYS A 215 -8.87 -0.31 0.79
CA LYS A 215 -8.28 -1.63 0.56
C LYS A 215 -9.23 -2.73 0.96
N PHE A 216 -9.56 -3.60 0.02
CA PHE A 216 -10.27 -4.83 0.34
C PHE A 216 -9.40 -5.79 1.15
N HIS A 217 -10.04 -6.48 2.09
CA HIS A 217 -9.45 -7.61 2.76
C HIS A 217 -9.17 -8.75 1.75
N PRO A 218 -8.11 -9.55 1.91
CA PRO A 218 -7.80 -10.64 0.97
C PRO A 218 -8.93 -11.65 0.74
N SER A 219 -9.81 -11.88 1.72
CA SER A 219 -11.00 -12.73 1.54
C SER A 219 -12.16 -12.05 0.81
N GLY A 220 -12.13 -10.73 0.63
CA GLY A 220 -13.22 -9.95 0.06
C GLY A 220 -14.41 -9.67 0.99
N ASN A 221 -14.38 -10.13 2.25
CA ASN A 221 -15.50 -10.02 3.19
C ASN A 221 -15.51 -8.73 4.01
N SER A 222 -14.50 -7.91 3.87
CA SER A 222 -14.40 -6.59 4.49
C SER A 222 -13.50 -5.68 3.65
N PHE A 223 -13.50 -4.38 3.98
CA PHE A 223 -12.58 -3.41 3.42
C PHE A 223 -12.25 -2.35 4.45
N LEU A 224 -11.06 -1.80 4.38
CA LEU A 224 -10.63 -0.66 5.18
C LEU A 224 -10.69 0.63 4.38
N LEU A 225 -10.90 1.72 5.10
CA LEU A 225 -10.72 3.09 4.65
C LEU A 225 -9.66 3.76 5.52
N SER A 226 -8.61 4.29 4.92
CA SER A 226 -7.71 5.22 5.57
C SER A 226 -8.17 6.64 5.24
N ALA A 227 -8.77 7.28 6.20
CA ALA A 227 -9.22 8.67 6.17
C ALA A 227 -9.01 9.23 7.58
N ILE A 228 -9.40 10.50 7.87
CA ILE A 228 -9.11 11.15 9.16
C ILE A 228 -9.32 10.23 10.37
N ASN A 229 -10.31 9.36 10.36
CA ASN A 229 -10.60 8.45 11.48
C ASN A 229 -10.66 7.00 11.04
N GLY A 230 -9.87 6.57 10.09
CA GLY A 230 -9.83 5.18 9.59
C GLY A 230 -11.04 4.31 9.95
N SER A 231 -11.44 3.43 9.13
CA SER A 231 -12.62 2.59 9.38
C SER A 231 -12.51 1.27 8.67
N VAL A 232 -13.13 0.24 9.22
CA VAL A 232 -13.31 -1.04 8.53
C VAL A 232 -14.80 -1.36 8.47
N TYR A 233 -15.24 -1.85 7.33
CA TYR A 233 -16.62 -2.24 7.08
C TYR A 233 -16.67 -3.70 6.60
N ALA A 234 -17.73 -4.39 7.00
CA ALA A 234 -18.06 -5.67 6.40
C ALA A 234 -18.50 -5.47 4.94
N TRP A 235 -18.22 -6.47 4.13
CA TRP A 235 -18.66 -6.54 2.73
C TRP A 235 -19.15 -7.95 2.41
N SER A 236 -20.32 -8.04 1.77
CA SER A 236 -20.82 -9.32 1.26
C SER A 236 -21.33 -9.17 -0.17
N SER A 237 -22.49 -8.64 -0.39
CA SER A 237 -23.06 -8.25 -1.69
C SER A 237 -23.42 -6.76 -1.69
N GLY A 238 -22.69 -5.97 -0.92
CA GLY A 238 -22.89 -4.56 -0.67
C GLY A 238 -22.22 -4.15 0.64
N PHE A 239 -22.38 -2.87 1.01
CA PHE A 239 -21.86 -2.34 2.27
C PHE A 239 -22.56 -2.96 3.47
N GLY A 240 -21.82 -3.61 4.34
CA GLY A 240 -22.27 -4.09 5.63
C GLY A 240 -22.04 -3.10 6.75
N SER A 241 -22.13 -3.57 8.00
CA SER A 241 -21.91 -2.76 9.19
C SER A 241 -20.44 -2.31 9.30
N LYS A 242 -20.25 -1.13 9.89
CA LYS A 242 -18.93 -0.67 10.31
C LYS A 242 -18.51 -1.43 11.55
N TYR A 243 -17.27 -1.93 11.58
CA TYR A 243 -16.67 -2.49 12.78
C TYR A 243 -16.33 -1.37 13.78
N THR A 244 -16.45 -1.67 15.07
CA THR A 244 -16.10 -0.75 16.15
C THR A 244 -14.58 -0.55 16.17
N ASN A 245 -14.14 0.69 16.08
CA ASN A 245 -12.73 1.01 16.23
C ASN A 245 -12.30 0.79 17.70
N PRO A 246 -11.11 0.22 17.96
CA PRO A 246 -10.59 0.11 19.32
C PRO A 246 -10.25 1.49 19.89
N GLY A 247 -10.31 1.66 21.21
CA GLY A 247 -10.00 2.93 21.90
C GLY A 247 -8.57 3.45 21.65
N THR A 248 -7.67 2.58 21.18
CA THR A 248 -6.29 2.93 20.83
C THR A 248 -6.10 3.21 19.32
N PHE A 249 -7.20 3.41 18.59
CA PHE A 249 -7.15 3.65 17.15
C PHE A 249 -6.49 5.00 16.83
N PRO A 250 -5.69 5.12 15.76
CA PRO A 250 -5.07 6.40 15.41
C PRO A 250 -6.14 7.43 15.03
N THR A 251 -5.99 8.65 15.53
CA THR A 251 -6.92 9.77 15.28
C THR A 251 -6.78 10.38 13.87
N SER A 252 -5.70 10.07 13.17
CA SER A 252 -5.46 10.49 11.79
C SER A 252 -4.75 9.35 11.07
N THR A 253 -5.35 8.87 9.98
CA THR A 253 -4.79 7.81 9.15
C THR A 253 -4.60 8.31 7.72
N SER A 254 -3.41 8.13 7.18
CA SER A 254 -3.05 8.48 5.80
C SER A 254 -2.95 7.25 4.91
N GLY A 255 -2.71 6.08 5.49
CA GLY A 255 -2.59 4.82 4.80
C GLY A 255 -3.10 3.64 5.62
N GLY A 256 -3.47 2.58 4.93
CA GLY A 256 -3.85 1.33 5.58
C GLY A 256 -3.78 0.16 4.62
N THR A 257 -3.49 -1.02 5.18
CA THR A 257 -3.39 -2.26 4.41
C THR A 257 -3.57 -3.49 5.29
N TRP A 258 -3.75 -4.63 4.66
CA TRP A 258 -3.77 -5.96 5.26
C TRP A 258 -2.46 -6.69 4.99
N ASN A 259 -2.06 -7.60 5.87
CA ASN A 259 -1.08 -8.61 5.49
C ASN A 259 -1.71 -9.59 4.47
N SER A 260 -0.89 -10.35 3.76
CA SER A 260 -1.37 -11.28 2.72
C SER A 260 -2.36 -12.33 3.24
N ALA A 261 -2.23 -12.75 4.50
CA ALA A 261 -3.14 -13.69 5.15
C ALA A 261 -4.47 -13.07 5.61
N GLY A 262 -4.58 -11.73 5.63
CA GLY A 262 -5.76 -11.04 6.15
C GLY A 262 -5.94 -11.10 7.66
N THR A 263 -4.96 -11.56 8.40
CA THR A 263 -5.03 -11.73 9.87
C THR A 263 -4.53 -10.52 10.65
N ILE A 264 -3.96 -9.54 9.95
CA ILE A 264 -3.43 -8.31 10.53
C ILE A 264 -3.86 -7.13 9.66
N VAL A 265 -4.40 -6.10 10.29
CA VAL A 265 -4.67 -4.80 9.69
C VAL A 265 -3.67 -3.79 10.21
N THR A 266 -3.09 -3.00 9.31
CA THR A 266 -2.11 -1.97 9.65
C THR A 266 -2.60 -0.61 9.17
N PHE A 267 -2.44 0.41 10.01
CA PHE A 267 -2.72 1.82 9.69
C PHE A 267 -1.50 2.68 9.95
N ALA A 268 -1.18 3.50 8.98
CA ALA A 268 -0.21 4.57 9.08
C ALA A 268 -0.94 5.90 9.31
N GLY A 269 -0.45 6.72 10.21
CA GLY A 269 -1.00 8.02 10.54
C GLY A 269 0.09 8.98 11.01
N ASN A 270 -0.29 10.19 11.40
CA ASN A 270 0.67 11.16 11.92
C ASN A 270 1.37 10.60 13.16
N ASN A 271 2.69 10.46 13.07
CA ASN A 271 3.56 9.95 14.13
C ASN A 271 3.24 8.53 14.63
N ASN A 272 2.50 7.74 13.85
CA ASN A 272 2.02 6.44 14.27
C ASN A 272 2.06 5.40 13.17
N LEU A 273 2.42 4.18 13.55
CA LEU A 273 2.21 2.96 12.77
C LEU A 273 1.57 1.93 13.70
N HIS A 274 0.31 1.61 13.46
CA HIS A 274 -0.48 0.72 14.30
C HIS A 274 -0.82 -0.55 13.55
N ALA A 275 -0.67 -1.68 14.20
CA ALA A 275 -1.13 -2.97 13.69
C ALA A 275 -2.04 -3.64 14.73
N TYR A 276 -3.06 -4.31 14.24
CA TYR A 276 -4.03 -5.04 15.05
C TYR A 276 -4.23 -6.44 14.47
N ALA A 277 -4.36 -7.43 15.34
CA ALA A 277 -4.91 -8.70 14.91
C ALA A 277 -6.31 -8.47 14.33
N TRP A 278 -6.67 -9.25 13.31
CA TRP A 278 -7.95 -9.08 12.63
C TRP A 278 -8.65 -10.42 12.42
N ASP A 279 -9.95 -10.39 12.61
CA ASP A 279 -10.86 -11.47 12.26
C ASP A 279 -12.15 -10.88 11.68
N ASN A 280 -12.61 -11.38 10.53
CA ASN A 280 -13.78 -10.85 9.83
C ASN A 280 -15.09 -11.02 10.60
N SER A 281 -15.16 -11.91 11.59
CA SER A 281 -16.37 -12.11 12.41
C SER A 281 -16.40 -11.18 13.62
N THR A 282 -15.26 -10.88 14.23
CA THR A 282 -15.15 -10.11 15.47
C THR A 282 -14.55 -8.72 15.29
N GLY A 283 -13.88 -8.47 14.17
CA GLY A 283 -13.21 -7.20 13.87
C GLY A 283 -11.81 -7.10 14.49
N PHE A 284 -11.51 -5.94 15.06
CA PHE A 284 -10.21 -5.65 15.66
C PHE A 284 -9.96 -6.49 16.92
N GLY A 285 -8.87 -7.22 16.91
CA GLY A 285 -8.33 -7.93 18.08
C GLY A 285 -7.23 -7.12 18.78
N THR A 286 -6.27 -7.83 19.33
CA THR A 286 -5.15 -7.25 20.08
C THR A 286 -4.33 -6.28 19.24
N LYS A 287 -4.06 -5.09 19.77
CA LYS A 287 -3.08 -4.16 19.20
C LYS A 287 -1.68 -4.67 19.46
N TYR A 288 -0.86 -4.72 18.44
CA TYR A 288 0.58 -4.96 18.58
C TYR A 288 1.29 -3.71 19.10
N THR A 289 2.35 -3.90 19.88
CA THR A 289 3.19 -2.78 20.33
C THR A 289 3.74 -2.03 19.13
N SER A 290 3.58 -0.71 19.10
CA SER A 290 4.10 0.14 18.01
C SER A 290 5.64 0.09 17.97
N PRO A 291 6.28 0.35 16.83
CA PRO A 291 7.73 0.33 16.71
C PRO A 291 8.39 1.28 17.72
N ALA A 292 9.38 0.81 18.46
CA ALA A 292 10.06 1.60 19.49
C ALA A 292 10.79 2.84 18.93
N SER A 293 11.21 2.79 17.66
CA SER A 293 11.95 3.84 16.96
C SER A 293 11.16 4.48 15.82
N PHE A 294 9.84 4.63 15.99
CA PHE A 294 9.04 5.32 14.98
C PHE A 294 9.31 6.83 15.07
N PRO A 295 9.80 7.49 14.01
CA PRO A 295 10.09 8.92 14.05
C PRO A 295 8.79 9.75 14.08
N PHE A 296 8.89 10.96 14.63
CA PHE A 296 7.79 11.94 14.59
C PHE A 296 7.68 12.54 13.17
N ILE A 297 6.91 11.87 12.31
CA ILE A 297 6.76 12.22 10.89
C ILE A 297 5.32 12.07 10.45
N THR A 298 4.95 12.80 9.40
CA THR A 298 3.72 12.53 8.65
C THR A 298 3.97 11.33 7.74
N THR A 299 3.24 10.26 7.99
CA THR A 299 3.28 9.06 7.16
C THR A 299 2.33 9.17 5.98
N LYS A 300 2.56 8.34 4.98
CA LYS A 300 1.72 8.16 3.80
C LYS A 300 1.22 6.70 3.76
N GLN A 301 1.24 6.05 2.62
CA GLN A 301 0.78 4.67 2.48
C GLN A 301 1.74 3.66 3.11
N VAL A 302 1.19 2.52 3.48
CA VAL A 302 1.88 1.39 4.09
C VAL A 302 1.68 0.13 3.25
N ALA A 303 2.71 -0.70 3.15
CA ALA A 303 2.67 -1.98 2.46
C ALA A 303 3.38 -3.08 3.25
N TRP A 304 2.81 -4.28 3.20
CA TRP A 304 3.46 -5.52 3.62
C TRP A 304 4.23 -6.12 2.45
N ASN A 305 5.38 -6.73 2.73
CA ASN A 305 5.99 -7.58 1.74
C ASN A 305 5.19 -8.89 1.56
N PRO A 306 5.37 -9.61 0.44
CA PRO A 306 4.57 -10.81 0.14
C PRO A 306 4.65 -11.91 1.21
N THR A 307 5.78 -12.03 1.90
CA THR A 307 6.00 -13.03 2.95
C THR A 307 5.40 -12.66 4.29
N GLY A 308 4.95 -11.40 4.47
CA GLY A 308 4.42 -10.91 5.75
C GLY A 308 5.48 -10.73 6.85
N THR A 309 6.76 -10.59 6.47
CA THR A 309 7.90 -10.47 7.38
C THR A 309 8.47 -9.05 7.46
N ALA A 310 7.99 -8.14 6.61
CA ALA A 310 8.37 -6.73 6.62
C ALA A 310 7.20 -5.80 6.29
N ILE A 311 7.22 -4.63 6.91
CA ILE A 311 6.25 -3.55 6.69
C ILE A 311 7.01 -2.29 6.31
N SER A 312 6.68 -1.69 5.16
CA SER A 312 7.24 -0.42 4.71
C SER A 312 6.20 0.67 4.74
N VAL A 313 6.59 1.87 5.14
CA VAL A 313 5.72 3.05 5.15
C VAL A 313 6.41 4.21 4.44
N GLY A 314 5.67 4.89 3.56
CA GLY A 314 6.07 6.14 2.96
C GLY A 314 5.93 7.31 3.94
N ALA A 315 6.75 8.35 3.80
CA ALA A 315 6.79 9.47 4.70
C ALA A 315 7.19 10.78 4.01
N THR A 316 6.91 11.89 4.66
CA THR A 316 7.22 13.25 4.16
C THR A 316 8.64 13.70 4.47
N THR A 317 9.34 13.00 5.35
CA THR A 317 10.67 13.38 5.82
C THR A 317 11.69 12.32 5.43
N SER A 318 12.89 12.76 5.05
CA SER A 318 14.02 11.86 4.72
C SER A 318 14.28 10.86 5.87
N PRO A 319 14.52 9.58 5.53
CA PRO A 319 14.81 9.01 4.21
C PRO A 319 13.56 8.71 3.35
N TYR A 320 12.39 9.20 3.71
CA TYR A 320 11.09 9.11 3.03
C TYR A 320 10.46 7.72 3.04
N VAL A 321 11.20 6.66 3.27
CA VAL A 321 10.70 5.29 3.47
C VAL A 321 11.29 4.69 4.72
N TYR A 322 10.42 4.06 5.53
CA TYR A 322 10.79 3.40 6.78
C TYR A 322 10.28 1.98 6.74
N THR A 323 11.15 1.01 6.93
CA THR A 323 10.77 -0.41 6.88
C THR A 323 11.16 -1.10 8.18
N TYR A 324 10.23 -1.90 8.70
CA TYR A 324 10.37 -2.63 9.94
C TYR A 324 10.26 -4.12 9.67
N ALA A 325 11.09 -4.91 10.32
CA ALA A 325 10.93 -6.34 10.35
C ALA A 325 9.69 -6.70 11.17
N TRP A 326 9.03 -7.78 10.79
CA TRP A 326 7.84 -8.28 11.47
C TRP A 326 7.98 -9.74 11.85
N TYR A 327 7.79 -10.03 13.14
CA TYR A 327 7.64 -11.37 13.67
C TYR A 327 6.78 -11.32 14.94
N ASN A 328 5.51 -11.72 14.83
CA ASN A 328 4.53 -11.58 15.91
C ASN A 328 4.45 -10.17 16.52
N GLY A 329 4.73 -9.15 15.73
CA GLY A 329 4.80 -7.75 16.11
C GLY A 329 5.97 -7.04 15.43
N PHE A 330 6.01 -5.71 15.57
CA PHE A 330 7.10 -4.90 15.02
C PHE A 330 8.42 -5.27 15.71
N GLN A 331 9.45 -5.50 14.90
CA GLN A 331 10.82 -5.71 15.31
C GLN A 331 11.68 -4.47 14.99
N SER A 332 12.99 -4.64 14.86
CA SER A 332 13.90 -3.56 14.51
C SER A 332 13.56 -2.94 13.17
N ARG A 333 13.82 -1.64 13.06
CA ARG A 333 13.83 -0.92 11.80
C ARG A 333 15.07 -1.35 11.00
N TYR A 334 14.88 -1.58 9.71
CA TYR A 334 16.02 -1.76 8.80
C TYR A 334 16.78 -0.44 8.63
N SER A 335 18.07 -0.53 8.31
CA SER A 335 18.87 0.63 7.89
C SER A 335 18.24 1.31 6.68
N ASP A 336 18.43 2.61 6.56
CA ASP A 336 17.90 3.40 5.46
C ASP A 336 18.51 2.98 4.12
N PRO A 337 17.80 3.13 3.00
CA PRO A 337 18.39 2.89 1.70
C PRO A 337 19.57 3.84 1.47
N ALA A 338 20.68 3.33 0.94
CA ALA A 338 21.91 4.11 0.66
C ALA A 338 21.64 5.30 -0.28
N THR A 339 20.62 5.20 -1.13
CA THR A 339 20.12 6.28 -1.97
C THR A 339 18.62 6.41 -1.76
N PRO A 340 18.16 7.29 -0.87
CA PRO A 340 16.73 7.49 -0.60
C PRO A 340 15.95 7.94 -1.84
N PRO A 341 14.60 7.82 -1.83
CA PRO A 341 13.73 8.48 -2.81
C PRO A 341 14.01 9.99 -2.87
N GLY A 342 13.69 10.63 -3.99
CA GLY A 342 13.99 12.04 -4.24
C GLY A 342 13.10 13.04 -3.50
N GLY A 343 12.12 12.59 -2.72
CA GLY A 343 11.17 13.42 -1.97
C GLY A 343 10.15 12.58 -1.25
N THR A 344 9.07 13.20 -0.75
CA THR A 344 7.96 12.54 -0.05
C THR A 344 7.54 11.25 -0.74
N ALA A 345 7.61 10.14 -0.06
CA ALA A 345 7.11 8.86 -0.56
C ALA A 345 5.60 8.77 -0.33
N ASN A 346 4.83 9.00 -1.39
CA ASN A 346 3.37 9.00 -1.33
C ASN A 346 2.79 7.60 -1.26
N GLU A 347 3.43 6.63 -1.90
CA GLU A 347 3.05 5.23 -1.82
C GLU A 347 4.24 4.29 -1.99
N VAL A 348 4.13 3.14 -1.35
CA VAL A 348 5.09 2.04 -1.41
C VAL A 348 4.36 0.75 -1.83
N ALA A 349 5.04 -0.10 -2.60
CA ALA A 349 4.51 -1.40 -3.01
C ALA A 349 5.63 -2.44 -3.06
N PHE A 350 5.36 -3.62 -2.52
CA PHE A 350 6.24 -4.78 -2.64
C PHE A 350 5.78 -5.74 -3.74
N ILE A 351 6.73 -6.50 -4.28
CA ILE A 351 6.54 -7.69 -5.10
C ILE A 351 7.57 -8.74 -4.72
#